data_c70dc28ae2bff5e609e4bb510667cda5
#
_entry.id   c70dc28ae2bff5e609e4bb510667cda5
#
_cell.length_a   1.000
_cell.length_b   1.000
_cell.length_c   1.000
_cell.angle_alpha   90.00
_cell.angle_beta   90.00
_cell.angle_gamma   90.00
#
_symmetry.space_group_name_H-M   'P 1'
#
loop_
_entity.id
_entity.type
_entity.pdbx_description
1 polymer ?
#
loop_
_entity_poly.entity_id
_entity_poly.type
_entity_poly.pdbx_seq_one_letter_code
_entity_poly.pdbx_strand_id
1 'polypeptide(L)'
;MATVSAPFPYRDPIATREGRLSVPWTNWFTTLQQDVQQAPTRLTSVQLAEQTAAIGTTALPVGALASGLYRVSYLAHITTPATTSSSLTVTLGFTNGGIACHLSGAALTGNTAATVQSETWLLSIDASTPVTYSTAYSSTGAQAMAYRLSLVAEAVET
;
A
#
# COMPACT_ATOMS: atom_id res chain seq x y z
N MET A 1 8.03 -10.15 6.09
CA MET A 1 8.33 -11.59 6.13
C MET A 1 7.51 -12.19 7.27
N ALA A 2 6.49 -13.01 6.96
CA ALA A 2 5.72 -13.69 7.99
C ALA A 2 6.67 -14.68 8.70
N THR A 3 6.84 -14.54 10.01
CA THR A 3 7.60 -15.48 10.83
C THR A 3 6.63 -16.58 11.26
N VAL A 4 6.88 -17.81 10.82
CA VAL A 4 6.11 -18.96 11.29
C VAL A 4 6.27 -19.08 12.81
N SER A 5 5.16 -18.96 13.55
CA SER A 5 5.17 -18.90 15.01
C SER A 5 5.46 -20.26 15.67
N ALA A 6 5.26 -21.37 14.97
CA ALA A 6 5.54 -22.71 15.46
C ALA A 6 6.92 -23.21 15.02
N PRO A 7 7.72 -23.80 15.91
CA PRO A 7 9.00 -24.38 15.55
C PRO A 7 8.80 -25.55 14.59
N PHE A 8 9.70 -25.65 13.61
CA PHE A 8 9.70 -26.75 12.64
C PHE A 8 9.96 -28.09 13.36
N PRO A 9 9.11 -29.12 13.18
CA PRO A 9 9.20 -30.37 13.93
C PRO A 9 10.25 -31.35 13.32
N TYR A 10 11.51 -30.92 13.23
CA TYR A 10 12.58 -31.67 12.55
C TYR A 10 12.98 -32.99 13.22
N ARG A 11 12.57 -33.24 14.46
CA ARG A 11 12.85 -34.48 15.21
C ARG A 11 11.71 -35.47 15.17
N ASP A 12 10.55 -35.05 14.69
CA ASP A 12 9.36 -35.92 14.68
C ASP A 12 9.17 -36.55 13.31
N PRO A 13 8.72 -37.82 13.26
CA PRO A 13 8.43 -38.48 12.01
C PRO A 13 7.26 -37.77 11.30
N ILE A 14 7.40 -37.53 9.99
CA ILE A 14 6.37 -36.83 9.20
C ILE A 14 5.05 -37.63 9.21
N ALA A 15 5.15 -38.96 9.14
CA ALA A 15 3.98 -39.83 9.10
C ALA A 15 4.00 -40.84 10.26
N THR A 16 2.82 -41.22 10.73
CA THR A 16 2.62 -42.33 11.64
C THR A 16 2.80 -43.65 10.90
N ARG A 17 2.89 -44.76 11.65
CA ARG A 17 2.94 -46.11 11.05
C ARG A 17 1.71 -46.44 10.18
N GLU A 18 0.62 -45.68 10.37
CA GLU A 18 -0.63 -45.84 9.62
C GLU A 18 -0.68 -44.94 8.37
N GLY A 19 0.40 -44.26 8.03
CA GLY A 19 0.50 -43.38 6.85
C GLY A 19 -0.18 -42.01 7.00
N ARG A 20 -0.58 -41.62 8.21
CA ARG A 20 -1.16 -40.31 8.49
C ARG A 20 -0.08 -39.33 8.94
N LEU A 21 -0.27 -38.04 8.67
CA LEU A 21 0.60 -37.01 9.24
C LEU A 21 0.61 -37.13 10.76
N SER A 22 1.81 -37.06 11.36
CA SER A 22 1.92 -37.03 12.81
C SER A 22 1.39 -35.70 13.38
N VAL A 23 0.96 -35.69 14.62
CA VAL A 23 0.35 -34.52 15.28
C VAL A 23 1.26 -33.28 15.22
N PRO A 24 2.58 -33.37 15.49
CA PRO A 24 3.46 -32.20 15.38
C PRO A 24 3.47 -31.59 13.97
N TRP A 25 3.49 -32.41 12.93
CA TRP A 25 3.47 -31.94 11.56
C TRP A 25 2.11 -31.38 11.15
N THR A 26 1.01 -31.99 11.59
CA THR A 26 -0.34 -31.46 11.37
C THR A 26 -0.48 -30.07 12.01
N ASN A 27 -0.05 -29.90 13.25
CA ASN A 27 -0.09 -28.62 13.95
C ASN A 27 0.78 -27.57 13.26
N TRP A 28 1.99 -27.95 12.83
CA TRP A 28 2.89 -27.05 12.13
C TRP A 28 2.30 -26.56 10.79
N PHE A 29 1.75 -27.47 9.97
CA PHE A 29 1.09 -27.10 8.73
C PHE A 29 -0.14 -26.21 8.96
N THR A 30 -0.94 -26.49 10.00
CA THR A 30 -2.09 -25.64 10.35
C THR A 30 -1.65 -24.25 10.75
N THR A 31 -0.61 -24.13 11.58
CA THR A 31 -0.06 -22.82 11.97
C THR A 31 0.52 -22.08 10.77
N LEU A 32 1.29 -22.77 9.93
CA LEU A 32 1.83 -22.19 8.70
C LEU A 32 0.71 -21.66 7.78
N GLN A 33 -0.37 -22.42 7.64
CA GLN A 33 -1.52 -22.01 6.84
C GLN A 33 -2.19 -20.75 7.44
N GLN A 34 -2.35 -20.71 8.76
CA GLN A 34 -2.90 -19.53 9.45
C GLN A 34 -1.99 -18.31 9.29
N ASP A 35 -0.67 -18.46 9.47
CA ASP A 35 0.29 -17.38 9.30
C ASP A 35 0.30 -16.82 7.85
N VAL A 36 0.17 -17.70 6.86
CA VAL A 36 0.05 -17.30 5.45
C VAL A 36 -1.26 -16.56 5.16
N GLN A 37 -2.35 -17.00 5.78
CA GLN A 37 -3.66 -16.33 5.62
C GLN A 37 -3.72 -14.97 6.31
N GLN A 38 -2.90 -14.73 7.33
CA GLN A 38 -2.79 -13.43 8.02
C GLN A 38 -1.81 -12.47 7.34
N ALA A 39 -1.09 -12.92 6.32
CA ALA A 39 -0.19 -12.03 5.58
C ALA A 39 -1.01 -10.94 4.86
N PRO A 40 -0.52 -9.66 4.86
CA PRO A 40 -1.20 -8.60 4.14
C PRO A 40 -1.44 -8.99 2.68
N THR A 41 -2.70 -8.89 2.25
CA THR A 41 -3.08 -9.23 0.88
C THR A 41 -3.05 -7.97 0.02
N ARG A 42 -2.23 -8.00 -1.04
CA ARG A 42 -2.21 -6.91 -2.02
C ARG A 42 -3.53 -6.86 -2.77
N LEU A 43 -4.23 -5.73 -2.68
CA LEU A 43 -5.50 -5.49 -3.34
C LEU A 43 -5.31 -4.89 -4.73
N THR A 44 -4.47 -3.87 -4.84
CA THR A 44 -4.23 -3.16 -6.09
C THR A 44 -2.89 -2.44 -6.11
N SER A 45 -2.47 -2.03 -7.30
CA SER A 45 -1.43 -1.02 -7.49
C SER A 45 -1.79 -0.09 -8.63
N VAL A 46 -1.45 1.17 -8.46
CA VAL A 46 -1.55 2.21 -9.48
C VAL A 46 -0.14 2.66 -9.82
N GLN A 47 0.16 2.81 -11.11
CA GLN A 47 1.41 3.36 -11.58
C GLN A 47 1.13 4.39 -12.66
N LEU A 48 1.46 5.63 -12.38
CA LEU A 48 1.30 6.76 -13.27
C LEU A 48 2.68 7.31 -13.61
N ALA A 49 2.98 7.39 -14.88
CA ALA A 49 4.24 7.90 -15.38
C ALA A 49 4.04 9.27 -16.05
N GLU A 50 5.09 10.10 -16.01
CA GLU A 50 5.17 11.35 -16.77
C GLU A 50 3.97 12.29 -16.58
N GLN A 51 3.49 12.40 -15.34
CA GLN A 51 2.43 13.34 -14.98
C GLN A 51 2.98 14.78 -14.94
N THR A 52 2.34 15.69 -15.64
CA THR A 52 2.75 17.12 -15.72
C THR A 52 1.72 18.06 -15.14
N ALA A 53 0.74 17.57 -14.43
CA ALA A 53 -0.35 18.32 -13.80
C ALA A 53 -0.81 17.64 -12.50
N ALA A 54 -1.64 18.34 -11.74
CA ALA A 54 -2.33 17.75 -10.59
C ALA A 54 -3.25 16.62 -11.02
N ILE A 55 -3.29 15.56 -10.23
CA ILE A 55 -4.27 14.48 -10.35
C ILE A 55 -5.47 14.87 -9.48
N GLY A 56 -6.64 15.01 -10.10
CA GLY A 56 -7.89 15.20 -9.37
C GLY A 56 -8.24 13.99 -8.51
N THR A 57 -9.21 14.14 -7.62
CA THR A 57 -9.67 13.04 -6.76
C THR A 57 -10.08 11.83 -7.60
N THR A 58 -9.35 10.75 -7.46
CA THR A 58 -9.48 9.51 -8.23
C THR A 58 -9.59 8.32 -7.28
N ALA A 59 -10.57 7.44 -7.51
CA ALA A 59 -10.71 6.23 -6.69
C ALA A 59 -9.58 5.22 -6.99
N LEU A 60 -9.06 4.57 -5.95
CA LEU A 60 -8.21 3.40 -6.14
C LEU A 60 -9.04 2.26 -6.74
N PRO A 61 -8.49 1.51 -7.73
CA PRO A 61 -9.21 0.42 -8.40
C PRO A 61 -9.22 -0.85 -7.53
N VAL A 62 -9.85 -0.78 -6.36
CA VAL A 62 -9.94 -1.88 -5.38
C VAL A 62 -11.32 -2.52 -5.29
N GLY A 63 -12.31 -2.00 -6.04
CA GLY A 63 -13.70 -2.44 -5.91
C GLY A 63 -14.33 -2.01 -4.58
N ALA A 64 -15.41 -2.71 -4.19
CA ALA A 64 -16.04 -2.50 -2.88
C ALA A 64 -15.22 -3.20 -1.80
N LEU A 65 -14.69 -2.43 -0.86
CA LEU A 65 -13.94 -2.95 0.27
C LEU A 65 -14.89 -3.31 1.44
N ALA A 66 -14.54 -4.32 2.22
CA ALA A 66 -15.13 -4.56 3.53
C ALA A 66 -14.70 -3.46 4.52
N SER A 67 -15.39 -3.32 5.64
CA SER A 67 -14.84 -2.54 6.75
C SER A 67 -13.62 -3.25 7.32
N GLY A 68 -12.56 -2.49 7.63
CA GLY A 68 -11.34 -3.10 8.14
C GLY A 68 -10.13 -2.18 8.09
N LEU A 69 -8.98 -2.77 8.37
CA LEU A 69 -7.70 -2.09 8.42
C LEU A 69 -6.90 -2.34 7.13
N TYR A 70 -6.53 -1.26 6.48
CA TYR A 70 -5.82 -1.28 5.20
C TYR A 70 -4.55 -0.46 5.27
N ARG A 71 -3.55 -0.90 4.53
CA ARG A 71 -2.30 -0.17 4.35
C ARG A 71 -2.21 0.36 2.92
N VAL A 72 -1.94 1.66 2.78
CA VAL A 72 -1.66 2.28 1.49
C VAL A 72 -0.28 2.90 1.54
N SER A 73 0.57 2.48 0.62
CA SER A 73 1.92 3.02 0.44
C SER A 73 2.01 3.75 -0.88
N TYR A 74 2.72 4.88 -0.92
CA TYR A 74 3.03 5.55 -2.17
C TYR A 74 4.51 5.85 -2.33
N LEU A 75 4.92 5.99 -3.57
CA LEU A 75 6.20 6.52 -4.01
C LEU A 75 5.94 7.60 -5.07
N ALA A 76 6.36 8.82 -4.77
CA ALA A 76 6.38 9.93 -5.72
C ALA A 76 7.83 10.24 -6.11
N HIS A 77 8.09 10.40 -7.41
CA HIS A 77 9.42 10.63 -7.97
C HIS A 77 9.35 11.70 -9.05
N ILE A 78 10.12 12.78 -8.90
CA ILE A 78 10.27 13.80 -9.94
C ILE A 78 11.17 13.24 -11.04
N THR A 79 10.62 13.05 -12.24
CA THR A 79 11.35 12.52 -13.41
C THR A 79 11.99 13.64 -14.23
N THR A 80 11.34 14.80 -14.28
CA THR A 80 11.85 16.00 -14.94
C THR A 80 11.66 17.19 -14.01
N PRO A 81 12.73 17.90 -13.60
CA PRO A 81 12.60 19.08 -12.76
C PRO A 81 11.99 20.26 -13.54
N ALA A 82 11.27 21.13 -12.85
CA ALA A 82 10.86 22.42 -13.42
C ALA A 82 12.08 23.33 -13.60
N THR A 83 11.97 24.35 -14.46
CA THR A 83 13.08 25.28 -14.68
C THR A 83 13.44 26.08 -13.41
N THR A 84 12.44 26.44 -12.58
CA THR A 84 12.66 27.31 -11.42
C THR A 84 12.36 26.59 -10.10
N SER A 85 11.14 26.12 -9.91
CA SER A 85 10.72 25.46 -8.66
C SER A 85 9.54 24.54 -8.90
N SER A 86 9.41 23.52 -8.05
CA SER A 86 8.30 22.61 -8.09
C SER A 86 7.86 22.19 -6.70
N SER A 87 6.61 21.76 -6.58
CA SER A 87 6.06 21.15 -5.38
C SER A 87 4.99 20.12 -5.76
N LEU A 88 5.02 18.98 -5.08
CA LEU A 88 4.05 17.92 -5.22
C LEU A 88 3.62 17.43 -3.84
N THR A 89 2.31 17.33 -3.59
CA THR A 89 1.77 16.73 -2.36
C THR A 89 0.79 15.64 -2.75
N VAL A 90 0.92 14.47 -2.15
CA VAL A 90 0.00 13.35 -2.33
C VAL A 90 -0.99 13.34 -1.18
N THR A 91 -2.27 13.18 -1.49
CA THR A 91 -3.35 13.09 -0.49
C THR A 91 -4.19 11.85 -0.74
N LEU A 92 -4.48 11.09 0.32
CA LEU A 92 -5.48 10.02 0.33
C LEU A 92 -6.75 10.53 1.00
N GLY A 93 -7.91 10.10 0.46
CA GLY A 93 -9.23 10.30 1.06
C GLY A 93 -9.88 8.95 1.33
N PHE A 94 -10.58 8.82 2.46
CA PHE A 94 -11.31 7.62 2.87
C PHE A 94 -12.43 7.99 3.85
N THR A 95 -13.29 7.05 4.18
CA THR A 95 -14.35 7.24 5.18
C THR A 95 -14.12 6.33 6.37
N ASN A 96 -14.21 6.89 7.58
CA ASN A 96 -14.10 6.16 8.83
C ASN A 96 -15.18 6.64 9.82
N GLY A 97 -16.03 5.72 10.30
CA GLY A 97 -17.14 6.03 11.20
C GLY A 97 -18.16 6.99 10.57
N GLY A 98 -18.38 6.91 9.25
CA GLY A 98 -19.27 7.81 8.50
C GLY A 98 -18.68 9.19 8.22
N ILE A 99 -17.41 9.44 8.59
CA ILE A 99 -16.73 10.73 8.44
C ILE A 99 -15.71 10.64 7.32
N ALA A 100 -15.72 11.64 6.41
CA ALA A 100 -14.70 11.78 5.39
C ALA A 100 -13.37 12.22 6.01
N CYS A 101 -12.32 11.42 5.81
CA CYS A 101 -10.99 11.63 6.33
C CYS A 101 -9.97 11.83 5.20
N HIS A 102 -8.92 12.57 5.49
CA HIS A 102 -7.81 12.81 4.55
C HIS A 102 -6.47 12.67 5.24
N LEU A 103 -5.51 12.05 4.55
CA LEU A 103 -4.10 12.00 4.94
C LEU A 103 -3.27 12.60 3.81
N SER A 104 -2.43 13.57 4.13
CA SER A 104 -1.55 14.23 3.15
C SER A 104 -0.10 14.03 3.55
N GLY A 105 0.72 13.64 2.60
CA GLY A 105 2.16 13.63 2.75
C GLY A 105 2.75 15.03 2.85
N ALA A 106 4.00 15.11 3.26
CA ALA A 106 4.74 16.37 3.17
C ALA A 106 4.89 16.81 1.71
N ALA A 107 5.04 18.12 1.48
CA ALA A 107 5.27 18.62 0.15
C ALA A 107 6.67 18.21 -0.36
N LEU A 108 6.73 17.55 -1.49
CA LEU A 108 7.95 17.20 -2.20
C LEU A 108 8.45 18.44 -2.97
N THR A 109 9.39 19.18 -2.40
CA THR A 109 9.86 20.49 -2.93
C THR A 109 11.25 20.44 -3.55
N GLY A 110 11.95 19.29 -3.48
CA GLY A 110 13.23 19.11 -4.16
C GLY A 110 13.03 19.10 -5.68
N ASN A 111 13.55 20.12 -6.38
CA ASN A 111 13.39 20.27 -7.82
C ASN A 111 14.53 19.61 -8.61
N THR A 112 14.73 18.30 -8.41
CA THR A 112 15.73 17.51 -9.14
C THR A 112 15.16 16.14 -9.52
N ALA A 113 15.70 15.51 -10.56
CA ALA A 113 15.32 14.16 -10.96
C ALA A 113 15.70 13.07 -9.93
N ALA A 114 16.47 13.39 -8.90
CA ALA A 114 16.76 12.50 -7.79
C ALA A 114 15.78 12.65 -6.62
N THR A 115 14.82 13.58 -6.71
CA THR A 115 13.89 13.86 -5.63
C THR A 115 12.79 12.80 -5.58
N VAL A 116 12.75 12.06 -4.47
CA VAL A 116 11.81 10.95 -4.23
C VAL A 116 11.20 11.12 -2.85
N GLN A 117 9.94 10.75 -2.70
CA GLN A 117 9.24 10.67 -1.43
C GLN A 117 8.39 9.39 -1.38
N SER A 118 8.42 8.72 -0.25
CA SER A 118 7.55 7.58 0.01
C SER A 118 6.97 7.68 1.41
N GLU A 119 5.71 7.33 1.54
CA GLU A 119 5.03 7.20 2.83
C GLU A 119 4.11 5.98 2.82
N THR A 120 3.79 5.51 4.02
CA THR A 120 2.87 4.40 4.25
C THR A 120 1.88 4.81 5.32
N TRP A 121 0.60 4.71 5.00
CA TRP A 121 -0.51 5.02 5.90
C TRP A 121 -1.32 3.78 6.24
N LEU A 122 -1.76 3.73 7.48
CA LEU A 122 -2.71 2.72 7.96
C LEU A 122 -4.09 3.38 8.08
N LEU A 123 -5.07 2.80 7.39
CA LEU A 123 -6.41 3.33 7.26
C LEU A 123 -7.41 2.35 7.88
N SER A 124 -8.27 2.84 8.78
CA SER A 124 -9.50 2.12 9.13
C SER A 124 -10.62 2.67 8.26
N ILE A 125 -11.23 1.85 7.42
CA ILE A 125 -12.24 2.30 6.45
C ILE A 125 -13.57 1.60 6.64
N ASP A 126 -14.65 2.31 6.30
CA ASP A 126 -16.00 1.79 6.32
C ASP A 126 -16.28 0.93 5.07
N ALA A 127 -17.15 -0.07 5.23
CA ALA A 127 -17.54 -0.94 4.12
C ALA A 127 -18.13 -0.13 2.96
N SER A 128 -17.81 -0.56 1.75
CA SER A 128 -18.34 -0.02 0.49
C SER A 128 -18.05 1.47 0.24
N THR A 129 -17.11 2.06 1.00
CA THR A 129 -16.65 3.43 0.75
C THR A 129 -15.37 3.42 -0.11
N PRO A 130 -15.22 4.35 -1.06
CA PRO A 130 -14.03 4.39 -1.89
C PRO A 130 -12.84 4.95 -1.10
N VAL A 131 -11.67 4.37 -1.31
CA VAL A 131 -10.40 5.02 -1.01
C VAL A 131 -9.98 5.79 -2.26
N THR A 132 -9.66 7.07 -2.10
CA THR A 132 -9.30 7.96 -3.19
C THR A 132 -7.90 8.50 -3.02
N TYR A 133 -7.29 8.92 -4.11
CA TYR A 133 -6.02 9.66 -4.10
C TYR A 133 -6.13 10.89 -4.99
N SER A 134 -5.32 11.88 -4.67
CA SER A 134 -5.16 13.11 -5.45
C SER A 134 -3.76 13.66 -5.27
N THR A 135 -3.35 14.58 -6.13
CA THR A 135 -2.11 15.32 -5.95
C THR A 135 -2.35 16.83 -6.07
N ALA A 136 -1.72 17.60 -5.19
CA ALA A 136 -1.51 19.02 -5.42
C ALA A 136 -0.17 19.19 -6.14
N TYR A 137 -0.16 19.97 -7.23
CA TYR A 137 0.97 20.14 -8.12
C TYR A 137 1.24 21.63 -8.35
N SER A 138 2.49 22.02 -8.24
CA SER A 138 2.97 23.34 -8.61
C SER A 138 4.27 23.22 -9.37
N SER A 139 4.41 23.98 -10.45
CA SER A 139 5.61 24.02 -11.28
C SER A 139 5.79 25.42 -11.84
N THR A 140 6.99 25.97 -11.73
CA THR A 140 7.33 27.32 -12.15
C THR A 140 8.50 27.29 -13.13
N GLY A 141 8.40 28.10 -14.19
CA GLY A 141 9.43 28.24 -15.22
C GLY A 141 8.96 27.77 -16.59
N ALA A 142 9.83 27.82 -17.57
CA ALA A 142 9.52 27.49 -18.97
C ALA A 142 9.30 25.99 -19.18
N GLN A 143 9.96 25.14 -18.39
CA GLN A 143 9.76 23.69 -18.37
C GLN A 143 8.93 23.31 -17.17
N ALA A 144 7.86 22.56 -17.40
CA ALA A 144 7.04 22.01 -16.33
C ALA A 144 7.73 20.80 -15.68
N MET A 145 7.49 20.60 -14.39
CA MET A 145 7.88 19.38 -13.70
C MET A 145 7.10 18.20 -14.26
N ALA A 146 7.79 17.05 -14.47
CA ALA A 146 7.14 15.77 -14.65
C ALA A 146 7.43 14.86 -13.46
N TYR A 147 6.47 14.01 -13.11
CA TYR A 147 6.62 13.08 -11.99
C TYR A 147 5.97 11.71 -12.26
N ARG A 148 6.42 10.73 -11.51
CA ARG A 148 5.78 9.41 -11.39
C ARG A 148 5.13 9.27 -10.03
N LEU A 149 3.99 8.60 -10.00
CA LEU A 149 3.30 8.23 -8.78
C LEU A 149 2.97 6.75 -8.81
N SER A 150 3.44 6.01 -7.82
CA SER A 150 3.11 4.61 -7.60
C SER A 150 2.38 4.47 -6.27
N LEU A 151 1.26 3.76 -6.26
CA LEU A 151 0.50 3.44 -5.04
C LEU A 151 0.28 1.93 -4.97
N VAL A 152 0.33 1.41 -3.76
CA VAL A 152 -0.02 0.01 -3.45
C VAL A 152 -0.97 0.02 -2.27
N ALA A 153 -2.09 -0.70 -2.40
CA ALA A 153 -3.04 -0.92 -1.32
C ALA A 153 -3.08 -2.40 -0.92
N GLU A 154 -3.08 -2.66 0.38
CA GLU A 154 -3.07 -3.98 0.96
C GLU A 154 -4.10 -4.07 2.09
N ALA A 155 -4.80 -5.20 2.19
CA ALA A 155 -5.60 -5.52 3.37
C ALA A 155 -4.65 -6.00 4.48
N VAL A 156 -4.81 -5.45 5.68
CA VAL A 156 -4.07 -5.88 6.89
C VAL A 156 -4.98 -6.74 7.74
N GLU A 157 -6.20 -6.29 7.96
CA GLU A 157 -7.27 -7.02 8.64
C GLU A 157 -8.62 -6.65 7.99
N THR A 158 -9.42 -7.65 7.68
CA THR A 158 -10.78 -7.50 7.13
C THR A 158 -11.76 -8.40 7.86
#